data_a11f478abe8190a8f9b28844e3e70f3e
#
_entry.id   a11f478abe8190a8f9b28844e3e70f3e
#
_cell.length_a   1.000
_cell.length_b   1.000
_cell.length_c   1.000
_cell.angle_alpha   90.00
_cell.angle_beta   90.00
_cell.angle_gamma   90.00
#
_symmetry.space_group_name_H-M   'P 1'
#
loop_
_entity.id
_entity.type
_entity.pdbx_description
1 polymer ?
#
loop_
_entity_poly.entity_id
_entity_poly.type
_entity_poly.pdbx_seq_one_letter_code
_entity_poly.pdbx_strand_id
1 'polypeptide(L)'
;MSVNKVFDVDLDIKRPSSHRDFTVVNGDNGNRINVTLMDGDSPVDLTGCRIIAAFSRADGSTSLQDSGVQNGGITISPDDASKVAIDLFPASFSPGVVECELQVYSDASLSTLVTTARFNFICREAIVNSSTVQASAEYPLLKT
;
A
#
# COMPACT_ATOMS: atom_id res chain seq x y z
N MET A 1 -0.68 8.49 20.57
CA MET A 1 -0.26 9.10 19.30
C MET A 1 0.31 8.02 18.42
N SER A 2 -0.17 7.89 17.21
CA SER A 2 0.42 6.95 16.24
C SER A 2 1.43 7.70 15.37
N VAL A 3 2.51 7.01 15.03
CA VAL A 3 3.51 7.52 14.09
C VAL A 3 3.27 6.82 12.77
N ASN A 4 2.96 7.60 11.72
CA ASN A 4 2.76 7.07 10.39
C ASN A 4 4.04 7.25 9.58
N LYS A 5 4.45 6.19 8.91
CA LYS A 5 5.49 6.26 7.88
C LYS A 5 4.77 6.50 6.55
N VAL A 6 5.18 7.55 5.86
CA VAL A 6 4.54 7.94 4.60
C VAL A 6 5.54 7.77 3.47
N PHE A 7 5.10 7.07 2.42
CA PHE A 7 5.89 6.83 1.22
C PHE A 7 5.16 7.44 0.03
N ASP A 8 5.87 8.24 -0.75
CA ASP A 8 5.30 8.87 -1.94
C ASP A 8 5.69 8.06 -3.19
N VAL A 9 4.69 7.68 -3.96
CA VAL A 9 4.87 6.88 -5.18
C VAL A 9 4.20 7.58 -6.34
N ASP A 10 4.96 7.87 -7.39
CA ASP A 10 4.42 8.44 -8.62
C ASP A 10 4.27 7.35 -9.66
N LEU A 11 3.06 7.18 -10.17
CA LEU A 11 2.77 6.15 -11.18
C LEU A 11 2.23 6.80 -12.44
N ASP A 12 2.72 6.30 -13.58
CA ASP A 12 2.17 6.63 -14.88
C ASP A 12 1.31 5.46 -15.36
N ILE A 13 0.05 5.73 -15.70
CA ILE A 13 -0.88 4.67 -16.13
C ILE A 13 -0.47 4.00 -17.44
N LYS A 14 0.43 4.61 -18.19
CA LYS A 14 0.93 4.07 -19.46
C LYS A 14 2.24 3.29 -19.33
N ARG A 15 2.91 3.40 -18.18
CA ARG A 15 4.21 2.79 -17.94
C ARG A 15 4.22 2.05 -16.63
N PRO A 16 4.26 0.71 -16.63
CA PRO A 16 4.35 -0.02 -15.37
C PRO A 16 5.67 0.29 -14.66
N SER A 17 5.59 0.51 -13.36
CA SER A 17 6.76 0.67 -12.53
C SER A 17 7.40 -0.70 -12.28
N SER A 18 8.71 -0.78 -12.50
CA SER A 18 9.49 -1.96 -12.15
C SER A 18 10.36 -1.75 -10.92
N HIS A 19 10.28 -0.56 -10.30
CA HIS A 19 11.11 -0.22 -9.16
C HIS A 19 10.48 -0.63 -7.86
N ARG A 20 11.34 -0.98 -6.91
CA ARG A 20 10.96 -1.18 -5.51
C ARG A 20 11.06 0.16 -4.82
N ASP A 21 9.93 0.80 -4.62
CA ASP A 21 9.91 2.19 -4.21
C ASP A 21 10.24 2.39 -2.73
N PHE A 22 9.99 1.37 -1.89
CA PHE A 22 10.24 1.49 -0.44
C PHE A 22 10.26 0.12 0.24
N THR A 23 10.59 0.12 1.52
CA THR A 23 10.64 -1.09 2.36
C THR A 23 9.74 -0.91 3.59
N VAL A 24 8.91 -1.91 3.87
CA VAL A 24 8.14 -1.99 5.11
C VAL A 24 8.65 -3.15 5.97
N VAL A 25 8.26 -3.17 7.23
CA VAL A 25 8.63 -4.24 8.16
C VAL A 25 7.40 -5.08 8.44
N ASN A 26 7.54 -6.41 8.38
CA ASN A 26 6.44 -7.32 8.62
C ASN A 26 5.83 -7.10 10.00
N GLY A 27 4.52 -6.99 10.03
CA GLY A 27 3.76 -6.72 11.24
C GLY A 27 3.64 -5.25 11.62
N ASP A 28 4.38 -4.36 10.96
CA ASP A 28 4.25 -2.93 11.22
C ASP A 28 2.87 -2.42 10.84
N ASN A 29 2.37 -1.53 11.67
CA ASN A 29 1.16 -0.76 11.41
C ASN A 29 1.54 0.71 11.25
N GLY A 30 0.70 1.50 10.60
CA GLY A 30 0.94 2.93 10.41
C GLY A 30 1.74 3.28 9.17
N ASN A 31 1.88 2.37 8.22
CA ASN A 31 2.46 2.69 6.91
C ASN A 31 1.39 3.27 6.00
N ARG A 32 1.71 4.36 5.33
CA ARG A 32 0.82 5.00 4.36
C ARG A 32 1.56 5.22 3.06
N ILE A 33 0.91 4.92 1.95
CA ILE A 33 1.42 5.23 0.62
C ILE A 33 0.57 6.35 0.04
N ASN A 34 1.22 7.43 -0.41
CA ASN A 34 0.56 8.45 -1.21
C ASN A 34 0.93 8.22 -2.66
N VAL A 35 -0.05 7.82 -3.45
CA VAL A 35 0.14 7.53 -4.87
C VAL A 35 -0.35 8.72 -5.67
N THR A 36 0.49 9.23 -6.58
CA THR A 36 0.08 10.21 -7.58
C THR A 36 -0.02 9.51 -8.93
N LEU A 37 -1.19 9.58 -9.55
CA LEU A 37 -1.45 8.94 -10.85
C LEU A 37 -1.35 9.98 -11.95
N MET A 38 -0.50 9.68 -12.94
CA MET A 38 -0.27 10.53 -14.10
C MET A 38 -0.56 9.75 -15.38
N ASP A 39 -1.00 10.48 -16.39
CA ASP A 39 -1.11 10.00 -17.76
C ASP A 39 -0.14 10.83 -18.61
N GLY A 40 1.11 10.36 -18.69
CA GLY A 40 2.18 11.17 -19.25
C GLY A 40 2.41 12.42 -18.39
N ASP A 41 2.19 13.60 -18.96
CA ASP A 41 2.35 14.86 -18.26
C ASP A 41 1.07 15.38 -17.61
N SER A 42 -0.04 14.65 -17.71
CA SER A 42 -1.34 15.08 -17.22
C SER A 42 -1.73 14.31 -15.98
N PRO A 43 -2.20 14.99 -14.90
CA PRO A 43 -2.76 14.29 -13.75
C PRO A 43 -4.04 13.55 -14.13
N VAL A 44 -4.21 12.35 -13.56
CA VAL A 44 -5.44 11.58 -13.73
C VAL A 44 -6.49 12.11 -12.76
N ASP A 45 -7.68 12.43 -13.27
CA ASP A 45 -8.79 12.88 -12.44
C ASP A 45 -9.56 11.67 -11.91
N LEU A 46 -9.45 11.43 -10.60
CA LEU A 46 -10.09 10.30 -9.93
C LEU A 46 -11.41 10.66 -9.26
N THR A 47 -11.93 11.86 -9.51
CA THR A 47 -13.21 12.30 -8.92
C THR A 47 -14.32 11.30 -9.26
N GLY A 48 -15.01 10.79 -8.25
CA GLY A 48 -16.11 9.84 -8.43
C GLY A 48 -15.68 8.41 -8.75
N CYS A 49 -14.39 8.16 -8.84
CA CYS A 49 -13.86 6.82 -9.11
C CYS A 49 -13.84 5.96 -7.85
N ARG A 50 -13.87 4.65 -8.05
CA ARG A 50 -13.61 3.68 -7.00
C ARG A 50 -12.28 3.01 -7.26
N ILE A 51 -11.43 2.96 -6.24
CA ILE A 51 -10.06 2.45 -6.33
C ILE A 51 -9.99 1.16 -5.54
N ILE A 52 -9.48 0.11 -6.16
CA ILE A 52 -9.16 -1.15 -5.49
C ILE A 52 -7.66 -1.37 -5.61
N ALA A 53 -7.02 -1.65 -4.49
CA ALA A 53 -5.61 -2.02 -4.44
C ALA A 53 -5.51 -3.53 -4.17
N ALA A 54 -4.95 -4.25 -5.11
CA ALA A 54 -4.68 -5.68 -4.98
C ALA A 54 -3.21 -5.87 -4.64
N PHE A 55 -2.94 -6.55 -3.53
CA PHE A 55 -1.58 -6.83 -3.07
C PHE A 55 -1.29 -8.30 -3.28
N SER A 56 -0.31 -8.59 -4.12
CA SER A 56 0.19 -9.96 -4.30
C SER A 56 1.38 -10.15 -3.37
N ARG A 57 1.20 -10.99 -2.37
CA ARG A 57 2.23 -11.22 -1.34
C ARG A 57 3.22 -12.26 -1.83
N ALA A 58 4.41 -12.25 -1.23
CA ALA A 58 5.49 -13.17 -1.61
C ALA A 58 5.13 -14.64 -1.41
N ASP A 59 4.19 -14.95 -0.51
CA ASP A 59 3.71 -16.31 -0.27
C ASP A 59 2.70 -16.81 -1.33
N GLY A 60 2.38 -15.98 -2.34
CA GLY A 60 1.44 -16.30 -3.39
C GLY A 60 0.00 -15.94 -3.10
N SER A 61 -0.30 -15.44 -1.91
CA SER A 61 -1.65 -15.00 -1.55
C SER A 61 -1.90 -13.57 -2.01
N THR A 62 -3.17 -13.19 -2.10
CA THR A 62 -3.59 -11.86 -2.52
C THR A 62 -4.53 -11.27 -1.48
N SER A 63 -4.37 -9.98 -1.20
CA SER A 63 -5.31 -9.23 -0.38
C SER A 63 -5.80 -8.00 -1.12
N LEU A 64 -6.96 -7.47 -0.72
CA LEU A 64 -7.58 -6.33 -1.37
C LEU A 64 -7.86 -5.22 -0.36
N GLN A 65 -7.63 -3.98 -0.78
CA GLN A 65 -8.14 -2.79 -0.12
C GLN A 65 -9.00 -2.02 -1.13
N ASP A 66 -10.00 -1.30 -0.64
CA ASP A 66 -11.05 -0.77 -1.51
C ASP A 66 -11.56 0.56 -0.97
N SER A 67 -11.56 1.60 -1.80
CA SER A 67 -12.06 2.92 -1.41
C SER A 67 -13.57 2.96 -1.20
N GLY A 68 -14.30 2.03 -1.80
CA GLY A 68 -15.76 1.95 -1.68
C GLY A 68 -16.24 1.19 -0.45
N VAL A 69 -15.34 0.64 0.35
CA VAL A 69 -15.67 -0.14 1.55
C VAL A 69 -15.29 0.69 2.77
N GLN A 70 -16.19 0.71 3.77
CA GLN A 70 -15.89 1.38 5.03
C GLN A 70 -14.66 0.73 5.68
N ASN A 71 -13.71 1.57 6.12
CA ASN A 71 -12.44 1.13 6.67
C ASN A 71 -11.58 0.34 5.69
N GLY A 72 -11.78 0.56 4.39
CA GLY A 72 -10.98 -0.09 3.34
C GLY A 72 -9.58 0.47 3.17
N GLY A 73 -9.27 1.59 3.81
CA GLY A 73 -7.92 2.13 3.86
C GLY A 73 -7.48 2.92 2.63
N ILE A 74 -8.38 3.22 1.71
CA ILE A 74 -8.05 4.00 0.51
C ILE A 74 -8.91 5.26 0.47
N THR A 75 -8.27 6.41 0.27
CA THR A 75 -8.95 7.70 0.20
C THR A 75 -8.37 8.53 -0.94
N ILE A 76 -9.24 9.05 -1.82
CA ILE A 76 -8.83 10.02 -2.83
C ILE A 76 -8.68 11.37 -2.14
N SER A 77 -7.56 12.07 -2.39
CA SER A 77 -7.31 13.37 -1.77
C SER A 77 -8.40 14.38 -2.17
N PRO A 78 -9.00 15.09 -1.20
CA PRO A 78 -9.96 16.13 -1.52
C PRO A 78 -9.33 17.37 -2.17
N ASP A 79 -8.02 17.56 -1.99
CA ASP A 79 -7.29 18.72 -2.51
C ASP A 79 -6.70 18.47 -3.89
N ASP A 80 -6.47 17.22 -4.24
CA ASP A 80 -5.86 16.85 -5.52
C ASP A 80 -6.40 15.50 -5.96
N ALA A 81 -7.28 15.51 -6.96
CA ALA A 81 -7.97 14.33 -7.44
C ALA A 81 -7.07 13.32 -8.15
N SER A 82 -5.79 13.63 -8.36
CA SER A 82 -4.82 12.67 -8.90
C SER A 82 -4.09 11.88 -7.81
N LYS A 83 -4.33 12.18 -6.55
CA LYS A 83 -3.64 11.57 -5.42
C LYS A 83 -4.55 10.67 -4.62
N VAL A 84 -4.00 9.50 -4.25
CA VAL A 84 -4.69 8.48 -3.47
C VAL A 84 -3.83 8.15 -2.26
N ALA A 85 -4.42 8.19 -1.08
CA ALA A 85 -3.77 7.72 0.15
C ALA A 85 -4.19 6.28 0.43
N ILE A 86 -3.22 5.41 0.63
CA ILE A 86 -3.45 4.01 0.98
C ILE A 86 -2.83 3.76 2.35
N ASP A 87 -3.68 3.47 3.33
CA ASP A 87 -3.21 3.02 4.64
C ASP A 87 -2.97 1.52 4.54
N LEU A 88 -1.69 1.11 4.62
CA LEU A 88 -1.34 -0.30 4.51
C LEU A 88 -1.70 -1.04 5.79
N PHE A 89 -2.51 -2.07 5.65
CA PHE A 89 -2.81 -2.97 6.76
C PHE A 89 -1.75 -4.08 6.83
N PRO A 90 -1.42 -4.57 8.03
CA PRO A 90 -0.45 -5.67 8.15
C PRO A 90 -0.81 -6.90 7.32
N ALA A 91 -2.09 -7.16 7.09
CA ALA A 91 -2.55 -8.26 6.24
C ALA A 91 -2.28 -8.05 4.76
N SER A 92 -1.92 -6.82 4.34
CA SER A 92 -1.67 -6.51 2.93
C SER A 92 -0.27 -6.90 2.46
N PHE A 93 0.62 -7.23 3.38
CA PHE A 93 1.99 -7.56 3.02
C PHE A 93 2.54 -8.70 3.88
N SER A 94 3.53 -9.39 3.34
CA SER A 94 4.30 -10.43 4.02
C SER A 94 5.75 -10.36 3.56
N PRO A 95 6.72 -10.96 4.29
CA PRO A 95 8.14 -10.84 3.90
C PRO A 95 8.41 -11.24 2.46
N GLY A 96 9.21 -10.44 1.78
CA GLY A 96 9.55 -10.61 0.37
C GLY A 96 9.11 -9.44 -0.46
N VAL A 97 9.00 -9.63 -1.76
CA VAL A 97 8.51 -8.61 -2.68
C VAL A 97 6.99 -8.64 -2.69
N VAL A 98 6.36 -7.49 -2.50
CA VAL A 98 4.91 -7.33 -2.58
C VAL A 98 4.61 -6.50 -3.81
N GLU A 99 3.76 -7.01 -4.69
CA GLU A 99 3.28 -6.25 -5.85
C GLU A 99 1.90 -5.68 -5.54
N CYS A 100 1.72 -4.41 -5.90
CA CYS A 100 0.42 -3.74 -5.77
C CYS A 100 -0.08 -3.36 -7.15
N GLU A 101 -1.31 -3.74 -7.45
CA GLU A 101 -2.03 -3.28 -8.63
C GLU A 101 -3.19 -2.41 -8.20
N LEU A 102 -3.17 -1.15 -8.64
CA LEU A 102 -4.29 -0.26 -8.46
C LEU A 102 -5.24 -0.41 -9.64
N GLN A 103 -6.50 -0.69 -9.34
CA GLN A 103 -7.56 -0.76 -10.33
C GLN A 103 -8.46 0.44 -10.12
N VAL A 104 -8.65 1.23 -11.17
CA VAL A 104 -9.48 2.44 -11.14
C VAL A 104 -10.75 2.17 -11.91
N TYR A 105 -11.87 2.23 -11.21
CA TYR A 105 -13.20 2.07 -11.80
C TYR A 105 -13.91 3.41 -11.89
N SER A 106 -14.68 3.62 -12.96
CA SER A 106 -15.32 4.90 -13.22
C SER A 106 -16.43 5.24 -12.22
N ASP A 107 -16.96 4.24 -11.52
CA ASP A 107 -18.06 4.45 -10.59
C ASP A 107 -18.00 3.43 -9.42
N ALA A 108 -18.84 3.68 -8.43
CA ALA A 108 -18.91 2.86 -7.22
C ALA A 108 -19.43 1.45 -7.47
N SER A 109 -20.11 1.21 -8.59
CA SER A 109 -20.66 -0.12 -8.92
C SER A 109 -19.67 -1.04 -9.62
N LEU A 110 -18.44 -0.56 -9.89
CA LEU A 110 -17.40 -1.31 -10.58
C LEU A 110 -17.80 -1.74 -12.00
N SER A 111 -18.63 -0.94 -12.66
CA SER A 111 -19.15 -1.30 -13.98
C SER A 111 -18.12 -1.17 -15.09
N THR A 112 -17.17 -0.25 -14.96
CA THR A 112 -16.17 0.02 -15.99
C THR A 112 -14.80 0.21 -15.38
N LEU A 113 -13.89 -0.69 -15.70
CA LEU A 113 -12.47 -0.54 -15.35
C LEU A 113 -11.84 0.46 -16.32
N VAL A 114 -11.38 1.59 -15.78
CA VAL A 114 -10.82 2.67 -16.60
C VAL A 114 -9.35 2.44 -16.85
N THR A 115 -8.59 2.08 -15.81
CA THR A 115 -7.16 1.87 -15.93
C THR A 115 -6.61 1.07 -14.76
N THR A 116 -5.39 0.56 -14.94
CA THR A 116 -4.61 -0.09 -13.88
C THR A 116 -3.23 0.52 -13.82
N ALA A 117 -2.63 0.48 -12.64
CA ALA A 117 -1.24 0.89 -12.44
C ALA A 117 -0.61 -0.05 -11.42
N ARG A 118 0.68 -0.35 -11.61
CA ARG A 118 1.38 -1.29 -10.73
C ARG A 118 2.65 -0.67 -10.16
N PHE A 119 2.92 -1.05 -8.92
CA PHE A 119 4.20 -0.79 -8.29
C PHE A 119 4.53 -1.95 -7.35
N ASN A 120 5.74 -1.99 -6.82
CA ASN A 120 6.09 -3.00 -5.84
C ASN A 120 6.93 -2.38 -4.72
N PHE A 121 6.97 -3.09 -3.61
CA PHE A 121 7.80 -2.72 -2.47
C PHE A 121 8.32 -3.97 -1.79
N ILE A 122 9.28 -3.79 -0.89
CA ILE A 122 9.87 -4.89 -0.14
C ILE A 122 9.28 -4.89 1.27
N CYS A 123 8.87 -6.07 1.73
CA CYS A 123 8.58 -6.31 3.14
C CYS A 123 9.70 -7.15 3.71
N ARG A 124 10.36 -6.65 4.75
CA ARG A 124 11.38 -7.42 5.45
C ARG A 124 10.82 -7.98 6.75
N GLU A 125 11.41 -9.06 7.20
CA GLU A 125 11.05 -9.62 8.50
C GLU A 125 11.50 -8.71 9.63
N ALA A 126 10.70 -8.65 10.71
CA ALA A 126 11.10 -7.97 11.92
C ALA A 126 12.24 -8.74 12.58
N ILE A 127 13.24 -8.00 13.10
CA ILE A 127 14.32 -8.62 13.86
C ILE A 127 13.77 -9.15 15.18
N VAL A 128 12.90 -8.39 15.85
CA VAL A 128 12.26 -8.81 17.10
C VAL A 128 10.97 -9.54 16.79
N ASN A 129 10.87 -10.78 17.17
CA ASN A 129 9.70 -11.63 16.98
C ASN A 129 9.58 -12.62 18.13
N SER A 130 8.64 -13.55 18.05
CA SER A 130 8.37 -14.50 19.14
C SER A 130 9.54 -15.44 19.46
N SER A 131 10.49 -15.61 18.54
CA SER A 131 11.68 -16.42 18.77
C SER A 131 12.91 -15.61 19.15
N THR A 132 12.77 -14.30 19.32
CA THR A 132 13.89 -13.44 19.72
C THR A 132 14.30 -13.74 21.15
N VAL A 133 15.60 -13.93 21.36
CA VAL A 133 16.18 -14.19 22.67
C VAL A 133 16.78 -12.90 23.21
N GLN A 134 16.52 -12.64 24.48
CA GLN A 134 17.09 -11.47 25.17
C GLN A 134 18.59 -11.64 25.31
N ALA A 135 19.34 -10.69 24.74
CA ALA A 135 20.80 -10.76 24.74
C ALA A 135 21.43 -10.34 26.08
N SER A 136 20.70 -9.56 26.87
CA SER A 136 21.18 -9.07 28.16
C SER A 136 20.03 -9.10 29.17
N ALA A 137 20.34 -9.56 30.38
CA ALA A 137 19.37 -9.55 31.46
C ALA A 137 18.99 -8.14 31.91
N GLU A 138 19.83 -7.15 31.59
CA GLU A 138 19.56 -5.75 31.96
C GLU A 138 18.56 -5.06 31.06
N TYR A 139 18.37 -5.60 29.85
CA TYR A 139 17.50 -4.98 28.84
C TYR A 139 16.52 -6.00 28.30
N PRO A 140 15.44 -6.28 29.02
CA PRO A 140 14.46 -7.21 28.49
C PRO A 140 13.77 -6.59 27.28
N LEU A 141 13.98 -7.18 26.11
CA LEU A 141 13.36 -6.75 24.86
C LEU A 141 11.91 -7.20 24.76
N LEU A 142 11.64 -8.37 25.28
CA LEU A 142 10.30 -8.94 25.28
C LEU A 142 9.91 -9.33 26.68
N LYS A 143 8.73 -8.88 27.08
CA LYS A 143 8.11 -9.35 28.32
C LYS A 143 6.86 -10.09 27.94
N THR A 144 6.81 -11.30 28.35
CA THR A 144 5.62 -12.12 28.17
C THR A 144 4.79 -12.12 29.43
#